data_679707ead1fb2865468d3f6bd3a7f9ba
#
_entry.id   679707ead1fb2865468d3f6bd3a7f9ba
#
_cell.length_a   1.000
_cell.length_b   1.000
_cell.length_c   1.000
_cell.angle_alpha   90.00
_cell.angle_beta   90.00
_cell.angle_gamma   90.00
#
_symmetry.space_group_name_H-M   'P 1'
#
loop_
_entity.id
_entity.type
_entity.pdbx_description
1 polymer ?
#
loop_
_entity_poly.entity_id
_entity_poly.type
_entity_poly.pdbx_seq_one_letter_code
_entity_poly.pdbx_strand_id
1 'polypeptide(L)'
;MKPACTLLSLTLLSSPFVVSAQENIEKTFTFGIVSNKAQSKIKKSTPFTQYVTNGLAGYGYTKGAVKVFKNYRQLAVALENGTVQIATATPFNAMTLEAESGSQAIAIRWKKGLQKYHTVFFTHKESGIESISDLRGKTLVFEKRTSTSSYYLPAITLLNQGEKLEYLPSSDDKPAKDSIGYLFLDEHLAQSNEINLSVWVYKQRVAAGAFSNFNWSNPKDLPDSMKGKLTIFARSVEIPRDLILASPTLSQDQQHKITSILLGMETSQQGALALKQFQNTKKITALTPEMSASLNTVRTSIHLLPKVD
;
A
#
# COMPACT_ATOMS: atom_id res chain seq x y z
N MET A 1 -89.08 45.04 -14.97
CA MET A 1 -87.66 44.92 -15.35
C MET A 1 -86.92 44.31 -14.16
N LYS A 2 -86.46 43.08 -14.25
CA LYS A 2 -85.73 42.40 -13.21
C LYS A 2 -84.22 42.32 -13.64
N PRO A 3 -83.23 42.59 -12.78
CA PRO A 3 -81.86 42.44 -13.16
C PRO A 3 -81.44 40.94 -12.89
N ALA A 4 -80.69 40.40 -13.86
CA ALA A 4 -80.12 39.07 -13.76
C ALA A 4 -78.85 39.13 -12.91
N CYS A 5 -78.80 38.22 -11.96
CA CYS A 5 -77.60 37.99 -11.10
C CYS A 5 -76.73 36.95 -11.76
N THR A 6 -75.53 37.28 -12.22
CA THR A 6 -74.55 36.34 -12.79
C THR A 6 -73.65 35.81 -11.66
N LEU A 7 -73.78 34.52 -11.36
CA LEU A 7 -72.86 33.83 -10.46
C LEU A 7 -71.53 33.51 -11.18
N LEU A 8 -70.44 34.03 -10.66
CA LEU A 8 -69.06 33.70 -11.09
C LEU A 8 -68.57 32.46 -10.27
N SER A 9 -68.50 31.31 -10.89
CA SER A 9 -67.97 30.11 -10.26
C SER A 9 -66.43 30.11 -10.33
N LEU A 10 -65.77 30.22 -9.18
CA LEU A 10 -64.30 30.16 -9.03
C LEU A 10 -63.90 28.65 -8.93
N THR A 11 -63.34 28.09 -10.01
CA THR A 11 -62.77 26.76 -10.03
C THR A 11 -61.34 26.80 -9.45
N LEU A 12 -61.11 26.27 -8.25
CA LEU A 12 -59.78 26.01 -7.68
C LEU A 12 -59.13 24.83 -8.42
N LEU A 13 -58.12 25.13 -9.24
CA LEU A 13 -57.22 24.11 -9.79
C LEU A 13 -56.23 23.66 -8.68
N SER A 14 -56.50 22.52 -8.08
CA SER A 14 -55.56 21.84 -7.21
C SER A 14 -54.51 21.09 -8.07
N SER A 15 -53.30 21.64 -8.21
CA SER A 15 -52.16 20.94 -8.80
C SER A 15 -51.69 19.83 -7.87
N PRO A 16 -51.55 18.59 -8.34
CA PRO A 16 -50.97 17.53 -7.51
C PRO A 16 -49.47 17.81 -7.32
N PHE A 17 -49.06 17.98 -6.09
CA PHE A 17 -47.63 17.91 -5.73
C PHE A 17 -47.13 16.47 -5.99
N VAL A 18 -46.43 16.27 -7.10
CA VAL A 18 -45.69 15.03 -7.34
C VAL A 18 -44.47 15.08 -6.43
N VAL A 19 -44.58 14.44 -5.25
CA VAL A 19 -43.41 14.10 -4.42
C VAL A 19 -42.66 13.04 -5.20
N SER A 20 -41.62 13.44 -5.92
CA SER A 20 -40.66 12.49 -6.50
C SER A 20 -39.96 11.76 -5.34
N ALA A 21 -40.38 10.54 -5.10
CA ALA A 21 -39.63 9.62 -4.25
C ALA A 21 -38.27 9.40 -4.93
N GLN A 22 -37.25 10.03 -4.41
CA GLN A 22 -35.87 9.77 -4.81
C GLN A 22 -35.57 8.32 -4.42
N GLU A 23 -35.57 7.40 -5.38
CA GLU A 23 -35.14 6.02 -5.17
C GLU A 23 -33.74 6.08 -4.54
N ASN A 24 -33.66 5.71 -3.30
CA ASN A 24 -32.40 5.57 -2.57
C ASN A 24 -31.69 4.34 -3.14
N ILE A 25 -30.97 4.51 -4.25
CA ILE A 25 -30.14 3.45 -4.84
C ILE A 25 -29.09 3.10 -3.79
N GLU A 26 -29.24 1.95 -3.16
CA GLU A 26 -28.28 1.42 -2.19
C GLU A 26 -26.89 1.27 -2.84
N LYS A 27 -25.94 2.09 -2.38
CA LYS A 27 -24.55 2.02 -2.86
C LYS A 27 -23.72 1.10 -1.98
N THR A 28 -22.90 0.28 -2.63
CA THR A 28 -21.89 -0.53 -1.94
C THR A 28 -20.55 0.21 -1.88
N PHE A 29 -20.02 0.40 -0.68
CA PHE A 29 -18.67 0.90 -0.47
C PHE A 29 -17.68 -0.27 -0.49
N THR A 30 -16.80 -0.31 -1.49
CA THR A 30 -15.86 -1.41 -1.69
C THR A 30 -14.43 -1.01 -1.31
N PHE A 31 -13.83 -1.78 -0.40
CA PHE A 31 -12.41 -1.72 -0.08
C PHE A 31 -11.62 -2.75 -0.89
N GLY A 32 -10.58 -2.31 -1.60
CA GLY A 32 -9.69 -3.12 -2.44
C GLY A 32 -8.37 -3.49 -1.77
N ILE A 33 -7.92 -4.73 -1.96
CA ILE A 33 -6.60 -5.19 -1.48
C ILE A 33 -6.04 -6.28 -2.39
N VAL A 34 -4.71 -6.27 -2.64
CA VAL A 34 -4.02 -7.34 -3.39
C VAL A 34 -3.54 -8.42 -2.42
N SER A 35 -3.89 -9.69 -2.69
CA SER A 35 -3.40 -10.82 -1.88
C SER A 35 -3.69 -12.16 -2.53
N ASN A 36 -2.81 -13.15 -2.29
CA ASN A 36 -3.07 -14.57 -2.58
C ASN A 36 -3.84 -15.31 -1.46
N LYS A 37 -4.16 -14.63 -0.34
CA LYS A 37 -4.88 -15.19 0.83
C LYS A 37 -6.25 -14.52 0.97
N ALA A 38 -7.13 -14.66 -0.04
CA ALA A 38 -8.37 -13.91 -0.18
C ALA A 38 -9.29 -13.99 1.04
N GLN A 39 -9.67 -15.19 1.48
CA GLN A 39 -10.59 -15.37 2.61
C GLN A 39 -10.08 -14.72 3.90
N SER A 40 -8.76 -14.89 4.20
CA SER A 40 -8.15 -14.26 5.37
C SER A 40 -8.18 -12.73 5.30
N LYS A 41 -7.98 -12.17 4.10
CA LYS A 41 -8.03 -10.71 3.92
C LYS A 41 -9.44 -10.17 4.02
N ILE A 42 -10.42 -10.83 3.41
CA ILE A 42 -11.83 -10.45 3.55
C ILE A 42 -12.21 -10.43 5.03
N LYS A 43 -12.04 -11.55 5.76
CA LYS A 43 -12.38 -11.65 7.18
C LYS A 43 -11.76 -10.52 8.02
N LYS A 44 -10.48 -10.22 7.79
CA LYS A 44 -9.73 -9.23 8.58
C LYS A 44 -10.03 -7.77 8.19
N SER A 45 -10.52 -7.51 6.98
CA SER A 45 -10.80 -6.16 6.51
C SER A 45 -12.27 -5.77 6.59
N THR A 46 -13.19 -6.74 6.69
CA THR A 46 -14.64 -6.48 6.78
C THR A 46 -15.01 -5.51 7.91
N PRO A 47 -14.52 -5.63 9.16
CA PRO A 47 -14.87 -4.68 10.22
C PRO A 47 -14.39 -3.26 9.95
N PHE A 48 -13.20 -3.11 9.35
CA PHE A 48 -12.68 -1.83 8.90
C PHE A 48 -13.58 -1.20 7.83
N THR A 49 -13.93 -2.00 6.80
CA THR A 49 -14.78 -1.53 5.70
C THR A 49 -16.16 -1.13 6.20
N GLN A 50 -16.77 -1.94 7.07
CA GLN A 50 -18.08 -1.64 7.65
C GLN A 50 -18.08 -0.37 8.50
N TYR A 51 -17.03 -0.15 9.29
CA TYR A 51 -16.89 1.08 10.08
C TYR A 51 -16.85 2.32 9.18
N VAL A 52 -16.06 2.29 8.09
CA VAL A 52 -15.99 3.39 7.13
C VAL A 52 -17.35 3.60 6.44
N THR A 53 -17.99 2.51 6.00
CA THR A 53 -19.31 2.56 5.34
C THR A 53 -20.37 3.20 6.21
N ASN A 54 -20.44 2.86 7.50
CA ASN A 54 -21.42 3.44 8.43
C ASN A 54 -21.28 4.97 8.52
N GLY A 55 -20.06 5.51 8.46
CA GLY A 55 -19.81 6.94 8.42
C GLY A 55 -20.16 7.64 7.10
N LEU A 56 -20.50 6.86 6.06
CA LEU A 56 -20.83 7.33 4.71
C LEU A 56 -22.31 7.17 4.34
N ALA A 57 -23.18 6.84 5.32
CA ALA A 57 -24.61 6.69 5.07
C ALA A 57 -25.25 7.90 4.38
N GLY A 58 -24.83 9.13 4.73
CA GLY A 58 -25.30 10.38 4.09
C GLY A 58 -24.95 10.51 2.60
N TYR A 59 -24.07 9.68 2.06
CA TYR A 59 -23.71 9.59 0.64
C TYR A 59 -24.39 8.42 -0.07
N GLY A 60 -25.33 7.73 0.61
CA GLY A 60 -26.07 6.60 0.08
C GLY A 60 -25.33 5.26 0.17
N TYR A 61 -24.17 5.19 0.83
CA TYR A 61 -23.48 3.94 1.07
C TYR A 61 -24.12 3.21 2.28
N THR A 62 -24.73 2.06 2.02
CA THR A 62 -25.43 1.24 3.04
C THR A 62 -24.77 -0.10 3.29
N LYS A 63 -23.94 -0.57 2.32
CA LYS A 63 -23.27 -1.88 2.36
C LYS A 63 -21.77 -1.73 2.17
N GLY A 64 -20.98 -2.33 3.07
CA GLY A 64 -19.53 -2.45 2.94
C GLY A 64 -19.12 -3.78 2.31
N ALA A 65 -18.19 -3.75 1.34
CA ALA A 65 -17.64 -4.94 0.70
C ALA A 65 -16.10 -4.90 0.66
N VAL A 66 -15.48 -6.07 0.74
CA VAL A 66 -14.02 -6.23 0.56
C VAL A 66 -13.78 -7.03 -0.71
N LYS A 67 -13.01 -6.47 -1.65
CA LYS A 67 -12.61 -7.13 -2.89
C LYS A 67 -11.11 -7.41 -2.89
N VAL A 68 -10.75 -8.68 -3.08
CA VAL A 68 -9.35 -9.12 -3.13
C VAL A 68 -8.94 -9.36 -4.57
N PHE A 69 -7.85 -8.72 -4.98
CA PHE A 69 -7.30 -8.80 -6.34
C PHE A 69 -6.04 -9.68 -6.36
N LYS A 70 -5.76 -10.30 -7.50
CA LYS A 70 -4.56 -11.12 -7.69
C LYS A 70 -3.30 -10.26 -7.88
N ASN A 71 -3.44 -9.09 -8.51
CA ASN A 71 -2.34 -8.17 -8.79
C ASN A 71 -2.80 -6.70 -8.77
N TYR A 72 -1.83 -5.78 -8.79
CA TYR A 72 -2.09 -4.34 -8.71
C TYR A 72 -2.72 -3.78 -9.98
N ARG A 73 -2.46 -4.34 -11.17
CA ARG A 73 -3.09 -3.91 -12.42
C ARG A 73 -4.61 -4.07 -12.38
N GLN A 74 -5.10 -5.21 -11.87
CA GLN A 74 -6.55 -5.40 -11.68
C GLN A 74 -7.14 -4.44 -10.66
N LEU A 75 -6.41 -4.12 -9.58
CA LEU A 75 -6.84 -3.14 -8.58
C LEU A 75 -6.84 -1.73 -9.16
N ALA A 76 -5.86 -1.37 -10.00
CA ALA A 76 -5.81 -0.06 -10.68
C ALA A 76 -7.06 0.18 -11.53
N VAL A 77 -7.42 -0.77 -12.39
CA VAL A 77 -8.66 -0.69 -13.20
C VAL A 77 -9.91 -0.53 -12.32
N ALA A 78 -9.96 -1.23 -11.17
CA ALA A 78 -11.11 -1.14 -10.26
C ALA A 78 -11.18 0.20 -9.49
N LEU A 79 -10.06 0.84 -9.21
CA LEU A 79 -9.99 2.19 -8.66
C LEU A 79 -10.37 3.24 -9.70
N GLU A 80 -9.81 3.13 -10.91
CA GLU A 80 -10.07 4.04 -12.02
C GLU A 80 -11.57 4.13 -12.36
N ASN A 81 -12.24 3.00 -12.48
CA ASN A 81 -13.67 2.93 -12.83
C ASN A 81 -14.63 3.05 -11.63
N GLY A 82 -14.12 3.25 -10.41
CA GLY A 82 -14.94 3.43 -9.21
C GLY A 82 -15.60 2.16 -8.67
N THR A 83 -15.27 0.96 -9.17
CA THR A 83 -15.73 -0.32 -8.59
C THR A 83 -15.16 -0.52 -7.18
N VAL A 84 -14.01 0.08 -6.90
CA VAL A 84 -13.36 0.16 -5.57
C VAL A 84 -13.24 1.63 -5.18
N GLN A 85 -13.74 2.00 -4.00
CA GLN A 85 -13.69 3.37 -3.50
C GLN A 85 -12.37 3.70 -2.83
N ILE A 86 -11.85 2.79 -2.00
CA ILE A 86 -10.54 2.94 -1.38
C ILE A 86 -9.75 1.63 -1.43
N ALA A 87 -8.44 1.75 -1.41
CA ALA A 87 -7.53 0.61 -1.38
C ALA A 87 -6.36 0.85 -0.42
N THR A 88 -5.61 -0.21 -0.09
CA THR A 88 -4.36 -0.09 0.65
C THR A 88 -3.20 -0.74 -0.10
N ALA A 89 -2.05 -0.07 -0.07
CA ALA A 89 -0.83 -0.56 -0.69
C ALA A 89 0.43 -0.08 0.05
N THR A 90 1.52 -0.83 -0.11
CA THR A 90 2.84 -0.35 0.31
C THR A 90 3.30 0.79 -0.62
N PRO A 91 4.20 1.68 -0.20
CA PRO A 91 4.49 2.94 -0.91
C PRO A 91 4.77 2.79 -2.39
N PHE A 92 5.63 1.88 -2.81
CA PHE A 92 5.89 1.69 -4.23
C PHE A 92 4.63 1.30 -5.01
N ASN A 93 3.91 0.29 -4.51
CA ASN A 93 2.68 -0.17 -5.16
C ASN A 93 1.58 0.92 -5.14
N ALA A 94 1.59 1.79 -4.13
CA ALA A 94 0.68 2.94 -4.08
C ALA A 94 1.01 3.96 -5.18
N MET A 95 2.31 4.28 -5.38
CA MET A 95 2.73 5.17 -6.47
C MET A 95 2.41 4.60 -7.85
N THR A 96 2.55 3.29 -8.02
CA THR A 96 2.13 2.59 -9.25
C THR A 96 0.61 2.71 -9.46
N LEU A 97 -0.18 2.48 -8.41
CA LEU A 97 -1.64 2.65 -8.49
C LEU A 97 -2.04 4.09 -8.82
N GLU A 98 -1.38 5.10 -8.21
CA GLU A 98 -1.63 6.51 -8.56
C GLU A 98 -1.38 6.79 -10.05
N ALA A 99 -0.25 6.29 -10.58
CA ALA A 99 0.12 6.48 -11.98
C ALA A 99 -0.83 5.77 -12.96
N GLU A 100 -1.30 4.55 -12.61
CA GLU A 100 -2.12 3.71 -13.49
C GLU A 100 -3.62 4.03 -13.41
N SER A 101 -4.11 4.52 -12.26
CA SER A 101 -5.56 4.69 -12.02
C SER A 101 -6.00 6.13 -11.75
N GLY A 102 -5.07 7.07 -11.58
CA GLY A 102 -5.39 8.42 -11.11
C GLY A 102 -5.85 8.47 -9.65
N SER A 103 -5.78 7.34 -8.90
CA SER A 103 -6.08 7.33 -7.47
C SER A 103 -5.09 8.20 -6.69
N GLN A 104 -5.46 8.65 -5.49
CA GLN A 104 -4.62 9.51 -4.66
C GLN A 104 -4.44 8.92 -3.26
N ALA A 105 -3.22 8.99 -2.72
CA ALA A 105 -2.98 8.63 -1.33
C ALA A 105 -3.58 9.69 -0.40
N ILE A 106 -4.55 9.29 0.44
CA ILE A 106 -5.29 10.18 1.33
C ILE A 106 -4.88 10.02 2.80
N ALA A 107 -4.22 8.93 3.18
CA ALA A 107 -3.82 8.68 4.56
C ALA A 107 -2.68 7.66 4.67
N ILE A 108 -1.97 7.69 5.80
CA ILE A 108 -0.94 6.73 6.19
C ILE A 108 -1.53 5.75 7.20
N ARG A 109 -1.41 4.47 6.91
CA ARG A 109 -1.81 3.39 7.80
C ARG A 109 -0.63 2.86 8.61
N TRP A 110 -0.72 2.90 9.93
CA TRP A 110 0.30 2.37 10.85
C TRP A 110 0.17 0.85 10.99
N LYS A 111 0.47 0.15 9.91
CA LYS A 111 0.40 -1.31 9.83
C LYS A 111 1.40 -1.95 10.79
N LYS A 112 0.93 -2.87 11.65
CA LYS A 112 1.72 -3.47 12.72
C LYS A 112 2.34 -2.43 13.67
N GLY A 113 1.68 -1.29 13.86
CA GLY A 113 2.11 -0.23 14.77
C GLY A 113 3.17 0.73 14.23
N LEU A 114 3.61 0.57 12.98
CA LEU A 114 4.65 1.40 12.38
C LEU A 114 4.06 2.46 11.46
N GLN A 115 4.44 3.72 11.65
CA GLN A 115 4.10 4.83 10.76
C GLN A 115 4.99 4.87 9.54
N LYS A 116 6.28 4.71 9.75
CA LYS A 116 7.35 4.75 8.73
C LYS A 116 8.33 3.61 8.94
N TYR A 117 9.10 3.31 7.94
CA TYR A 117 10.17 2.32 7.97
C TYR A 117 11.22 2.65 6.92
N HIS A 118 12.37 2.00 7.02
CA HIS A 118 13.43 2.06 6.03
C HIS A 118 13.92 0.64 5.69
N THR A 119 14.63 0.51 4.61
CA THR A 119 15.39 -0.71 4.29
C THR A 119 16.74 -0.68 5.00
N VAL A 120 17.13 -1.81 5.54
CA VAL A 120 18.50 -2.08 5.98
C VAL A 120 19.18 -2.99 4.96
N PHE A 121 20.40 -2.67 4.58
CA PHE A 121 21.29 -3.54 3.84
C PHE A 121 22.18 -4.26 4.83
N PHE A 122 22.25 -5.57 4.73
CA PHE A 122 23.00 -6.37 5.69
C PHE A 122 23.83 -7.45 5.02
N THR A 123 24.90 -7.85 5.69
CA THR A 123 25.89 -8.79 5.21
C THR A 123 26.40 -9.66 6.36
N HIS A 124 27.16 -10.71 6.04
CA HIS A 124 27.90 -11.48 7.05
C HIS A 124 29.07 -10.64 7.58
N LYS A 125 29.34 -10.66 8.89
CA LYS A 125 30.39 -9.87 9.54
C LYS A 125 31.79 -10.10 8.95
N GLU A 126 32.03 -11.31 8.44
CA GLU A 126 33.31 -11.72 7.85
C GLU A 126 33.41 -11.42 6.34
N SER A 127 32.42 -10.72 5.76
CA SER A 127 32.39 -10.43 4.31
C SER A 127 33.33 -9.32 3.88
N GLY A 128 33.78 -8.46 4.80
CA GLY A 128 34.55 -7.26 4.50
C GLY A 128 33.73 -6.14 3.83
N ILE A 129 32.37 -6.24 3.80
CA ILE A 129 31.49 -5.22 3.23
C ILE A 129 31.11 -4.23 4.32
N GLU A 130 31.51 -2.96 4.17
CA GLU A 130 31.25 -1.88 5.12
C GLU A 130 30.43 -0.74 4.49
N SER A 131 30.37 -0.70 3.15
CA SER A 131 29.68 0.33 2.38
C SER A 131 28.96 -0.23 1.15
N ILE A 132 28.13 0.58 0.51
CA ILE A 132 27.44 0.20 -0.74
C ILE A 132 28.43 -0.05 -1.88
N SER A 133 29.49 0.72 -1.97
CA SER A 133 30.51 0.54 -3.02
C SER A 133 31.24 -0.82 -2.95
N ASP A 134 31.31 -1.44 -1.77
CA ASP A 134 31.91 -2.78 -1.59
C ASP A 134 31.06 -3.90 -2.17
N LEU A 135 29.82 -3.61 -2.59
CA LEU A 135 28.95 -4.55 -3.30
C LEU A 135 29.30 -4.71 -4.79
N ARG A 136 30.15 -3.85 -5.38
CA ARG A 136 30.55 -3.98 -6.79
C ARG A 136 31.27 -5.31 -7.01
N GLY A 137 30.86 -6.02 -8.07
CA GLY A 137 31.33 -7.38 -8.36
C GLY A 137 30.77 -8.47 -7.43
N LYS A 138 29.81 -8.13 -6.57
CA LYS A 138 29.16 -9.07 -5.62
C LYS A 138 27.63 -9.15 -5.85
N THR A 139 27.02 -10.17 -5.29
CA THR A 139 25.58 -10.48 -5.44
C THR A 139 24.79 -10.09 -4.22
N LEU A 140 23.72 -9.33 -4.43
CA LEU A 140 22.71 -8.94 -3.46
C LEU A 140 21.42 -9.73 -3.73
N VAL A 141 20.77 -10.26 -2.68
CA VAL A 141 19.47 -10.92 -2.84
C VAL A 141 18.32 -10.01 -2.43
N PHE A 142 17.30 -9.96 -3.27
CA PHE A 142 15.99 -9.35 -3.01
C PHE A 142 14.92 -10.43 -2.77
N GLU A 143 13.83 -10.08 -2.07
CA GLU A 143 12.77 -11.05 -1.77
C GLU A 143 11.98 -11.43 -3.03
N LYS A 144 11.39 -10.41 -3.67
CA LYS A 144 10.55 -10.53 -4.88
C LYS A 144 10.34 -9.19 -5.56
N ARG A 145 9.97 -9.22 -6.83
CA ARG A 145 9.77 -8.04 -7.69
C ARG A 145 8.73 -7.03 -7.16
N THR A 146 7.77 -7.42 -6.33
CA THR A 146 6.72 -6.54 -5.78
C THR A 146 7.00 -6.05 -4.37
N SER A 147 8.18 -6.33 -3.81
CA SER A 147 8.52 -5.92 -2.44
C SER A 147 9.04 -4.50 -2.38
N THR A 148 8.34 -3.61 -1.67
CA THR A 148 8.84 -2.23 -1.48
C THR A 148 10.14 -2.22 -0.67
N SER A 149 10.22 -2.93 0.47
CA SER A 149 11.37 -2.87 1.37
C SER A 149 12.52 -3.79 0.99
N SER A 150 12.26 -4.82 0.18
CA SER A 150 13.28 -5.78 -0.20
C SER A 150 13.54 -5.84 -1.70
N TYR A 151 13.11 -4.84 -2.47
CA TYR A 151 13.51 -4.64 -3.85
C TYR A 151 13.47 -3.16 -4.24
N TYR A 152 12.29 -2.54 -4.29
CA TYR A 152 12.18 -1.20 -4.88
C TYR A 152 12.98 -0.15 -4.13
N LEU A 153 12.81 -0.06 -2.81
CA LEU A 153 13.50 0.94 -2.01
C LEU A 153 15.02 0.72 -1.97
N PRO A 154 15.55 -0.51 -1.75
CA PRO A 154 16.98 -0.72 -1.85
C PRO A 154 17.52 -0.53 -3.27
N ALA A 155 16.85 -0.97 -4.32
CA ALA A 155 17.31 -0.74 -5.70
C ALA A 155 17.41 0.76 -6.04
N ILE A 156 16.38 1.55 -5.70
CA ILE A 156 16.39 3.01 -5.86
C ILE A 156 17.53 3.63 -5.04
N THR A 157 17.78 3.14 -3.83
CA THR A 157 18.89 3.64 -2.99
C THR A 157 20.24 3.44 -3.66
N LEU A 158 20.48 2.27 -4.26
CA LEU A 158 21.70 1.96 -4.99
C LEU A 158 21.83 2.83 -6.25
N LEU A 159 20.78 2.90 -7.06
CA LEU A 159 20.77 3.67 -8.31
C LEU A 159 20.98 5.17 -8.07
N ASN A 160 20.38 5.74 -7.03
CA ASN A 160 20.56 7.14 -6.65
C ASN A 160 22.00 7.45 -6.14
N GLN A 161 22.76 6.44 -5.75
CA GLN A 161 24.19 6.55 -5.43
C GLN A 161 25.11 6.30 -6.64
N GLY A 162 24.52 6.13 -7.84
CA GLY A 162 25.26 5.93 -9.08
C GLY A 162 25.73 4.49 -9.31
N GLU A 163 25.23 3.52 -8.52
CA GLU A 163 25.59 2.12 -8.71
C GLU A 163 24.85 1.51 -9.90
N LYS A 164 25.51 0.58 -10.60
CA LYS A 164 24.91 -0.19 -11.70
C LYS A 164 24.36 -1.49 -11.15
N LEU A 165 23.11 -1.83 -11.50
CA LEU A 165 22.46 -3.07 -11.11
C LEU A 165 22.41 -4.04 -12.29
N GLU A 166 22.83 -5.28 -12.06
CA GLU A 166 22.84 -6.36 -13.04
C GLU A 166 22.01 -7.56 -12.53
N TYR A 167 20.94 -7.90 -13.24
CA TYR A 167 20.11 -9.05 -12.89
C TYR A 167 20.86 -10.36 -13.19
N LEU A 168 20.87 -11.26 -12.21
CA LEU A 168 21.50 -12.58 -12.32
C LEU A 168 20.44 -13.67 -12.25
N PRO A 169 20.34 -14.56 -13.26
CA PRO A 169 19.41 -15.70 -13.22
C PRO A 169 19.74 -16.72 -12.13
N SER A 170 21.00 -16.79 -11.68
CA SER A 170 21.48 -17.75 -10.68
C SER A 170 22.36 -17.10 -9.63
N SER A 171 22.37 -17.67 -8.40
CA SER A 171 23.31 -17.27 -7.36
C SER A 171 24.76 -17.67 -7.66
N ASP A 172 24.97 -18.53 -8.66
CA ASP A 172 26.29 -18.99 -9.08
C ASP A 172 26.90 -18.07 -10.16
N ASP A 173 26.04 -17.20 -10.76
CA ASP A 173 26.47 -16.19 -11.71
C ASP A 173 27.23 -15.06 -10.99
N LYS A 174 28.16 -14.44 -11.71
CA LYS A 174 28.93 -13.29 -11.21
C LYS A 174 28.63 -12.07 -12.03
N PRO A 175 28.34 -10.93 -11.40
CA PRO A 175 28.16 -9.67 -12.12
C PRO A 175 29.50 -9.13 -12.65
N ALA A 176 29.40 -8.17 -13.55
CA ALA A 176 30.56 -7.37 -13.96
C ALA A 176 31.20 -6.68 -12.74
N LYS A 177 32.52 -6.44 -12.81
CA LYS A 177 33.29 -5.90 -11.67
C LYS A 177 32.81 -4.52 -11.18
N ASP A 178 32.22 -3.73 -12.06
CA ASP A 178 31.70 -2.38 -11.79
C ASP A 178 30.16 -2.37 -11.54
N SER A 179 29.53 -3.53 -11.49
CA SER A 179 28.10 -3.69 -11.25
C SER A 179 27.81 -4.43 -9.93
N ILE A 180 26.65 -4.18 -9.35
CA ILE A 180 26.10 -4.96 -8.24
C ILE A 180 25.14 -5.97 -8.85
N GLY A 181 25.46 -7.27 -8.74
CA GLY A 181 24.58 -8.32 -9.16
C GLY A 181 23.37 -8.44 -8.22
N TYR A 182 22.21 -8.73 -8.76
CA TYR A 182 21.05 -9.04 -7.92
C TYR A 182 20.20 -10.16 -8.50
N LEU A 183 19.50 -10.86 -7.61
CA LEU A 183 18.52 -11.90 -7.95
C LEU A 183 17.30 -11.82 -7.01
N PHE A 184 16.23 -12.50 -7.38
CA PHE A 184 15.02 -12.57 -6.58
C PHE A 184 14.86 -13.95 -5.94
N LEU A 185 14.63 -13.97 -4.65
CA LEU A 185 14.51 -15.20 -3.87
C LEU A 185 13.32 -16.07 -4.29
N ASP A 186 12.20 -15.46 -4.70
CA ASP A 186 10.99 -16.17 -5.14
C ASP A 186 11.13 -16.85 -6.51
N GLU A 187 12.19 -16.58 -7.24
CA GLU A 187 12.54 -17.29 -8.48
C GLU A 187 13.33 -18.58 -8.20
N HIS A 188 13.90 -18.71 -7.00
CA HIS A 188 14.72 -19.84 -6.59
C HIS A 188 14.06 -20.74 -5.52
N LEU A 189 13.04 -20.24 -4.85
CA LEU A 189 12.35 -20.94 -3.76
C LEU A 189 10.83 -20.86 -3.94
N ALA A 190 10.18 -22.02 -3.92
CA ALA A 190 8.72 -22.11 -4.03
C ALA A 190 7.98 -21.33 -2.92
N GLN A 191 8.60 -21.15 -1.76
CA GLN A 191 8.11 -20.30 -0.67
C GLN A 191 9.24 -19.37 -0.24
N SER A 192 9.27 -18.17 -0.84
CA SER A 192 10.16 -17.11 -0.41
C SER A 192 9.56 -16.34 0.76
N ASN A 193 10.40 -16.03 1.72
CA ASN A 193 10.09 -15.14 2.84
C ASN A 193 11.39 -14.55 3.39
N GLU A 194 11.27 -13.59 4.29
CA GLU A 194 12.40 -12.81 4.80
C GLU A 194 13.42 -13.66 5.59
N ILE A 195 12.99 -14.76 6.22
CA ILE A 195 13.94 -15.67 6.90
C ILE A 195 14.88 -16.36 5.90
N ASN A 196 14.37 -16.75 4.73
CA ASN A 196 15.21 -17.36 3.69
C ASN A 196 16.27 -16.39 3.17
N LEU A 197 15.92 -15.11 3.09
CA LEU A 197 16.85 -14.04 2.74
C LEU A 197 17.98 -13.94 3.78
N SER A 198 17.63 -13.95 5.08
CA SER A 198 18.59 -13.98 6.18
C SER A 198 19.49 -15.23 6.14
N VAL A 199 18.92 -16.40 5.83
CA VAL A 199 19.66 -17.67 5.70
C VAL A 199 20.67 -17.61 4.56
N TRP A 200 20.30 -17.06 3.39
CA TRP A 200 21.21 -17.00 2.25
C TRP A 200 22.43 -16.13 2.53
N VAL A 201 22.24 -14.98 3.19
CA VAL A 201 23.34 -14.11 3.62
C VAL A 201 24.17 -14.76 4.73
N TYR A 202 23.51 -15.36 5.73
CA TYR A 202 24.17 -16.06 6.83
C TYR A 202 25.05 -17.23 6.34
N LYS A 203 24.58 -17.97 5.34
CA LYS A 203 25.32 -19.06 4.68
C LYS A 203 26.31 -18.58 3.62
N GLN A 204 26.45 -17.26 3.44
CA GLN A 204 27.32 -16.63 2.45
C GLN A 204 27.07 -17.12 1.01
N ARG A 205 25.84 -17.60 0.72
CA ARG A 205 25.43 -17.96 -0.63
C ARG A 205 25.37 -16.73 -1.55
N VAL A 206 25.07 -15.58 -0.96
CA VAL A 206 25.13 -14.24 -1.56
C VAL A 206 25.87 -13.30 -0.61
N ALA A 207 26.44 -12.22 -1.13
CA ALA A 207 27.24 -11.30 -0.34
C ALA A 207 26.40 -10.44 0.62
N ALA A 208 25.17 -10.05 0.22
CA ALA A 208 24.32 -9.19 1.02
C ALA A 208 22.83 -9.44 0.76
N GLY A 209 22.00 -8.91 1.65
CA GLY A 209 20.54 -8.88 1.52
C GLY A 209 19.97 -7.53 1.94
N ALA A 210 18.71 -7.30 1.58
CA ALA A 210 18.01 -6.07 1.95
C ALA A 210 16.55 -6.36 2.32
N PHE A 211 16.09 -5.84 3.48
CA PHE A 211 14.71 -5.88 3.93
C PHE A 211 14.41 -4.74 4.91
N SER A 212 13.16 -4.63 5.41
CA SER A 212 12.82 -3.56 6.33
C SER A 212 13.53 -3.67 7.68
N ASN A 213 13.78 -2.53 8.34
CA ASN A 213 14.25 -2.48 9.73
C ASN A 213 13.34 -3.25 10.69
N PHE A 214 12.04 -3.41 10.34
CA PHE A 214 11.11 -4.26 11.09
C PHE A 214 11.47 -5.75 10.98
N ASN A 215 11.82 -6.24 9.77
CA ASN A 215 12.27 -7.62 9.58
C ASN A 215 13.59 -7.89 10.33
N TRP A 216 14.52 -6.94 10.31
CA TRP A 216 15.76 -7.01 11.09
C TRP A 216 15.53 -7.21 12.60
N SER A 217 14.47 -6.61 13.14
CA SER A 217 14.11 -6.68 14.55
C SER A 217 13.18 -7.85 14.90
N ASN A 218 12.69 -8.60 13.91
CA ASN A 218 11.73 -9.67 14.09
C ASN A 218 12.43 -11.03 14.13
N PRO A 219 12.43 -11.78 15.27
CA PRO A 219 13.07 -13.09 15.36
C PRO A 219 12.52 -14.15 14.38
N LYS A 220 11.31 -13.95 13.83
CA LYS A 220 10.76 -14.83 12.79
C LYS A 220 11.42 -14.64 11.44
N ASP A 221 11.97 -13.47 11.17
CA ASP A 221 12.60 -13.10 9.90
C ASP A 221 14.13 -13.16 10.03
N LEU A 222 14.68 -12.82 11.22
CA LEU A 222 16.08 -12.91 11.57
C LEU A 222 16.22 -13.48 12.99
N PRO A 223 16.37 -14.80 13.15
CA PRO A 223 16.62 -15.45 14.43
C PRO A 223 17.90 -14.96 15.10
N ASP A 224 17.89 -14.88 16.45
CA ASP A 224 19.03 -14.39 17.23
C ASP A 224 20.31 -15.21 16.98
N SER A 225 20.19 -16.51 16.71
CA SER A 225 21.31 -17.38 16.35
C SER A 225 22.06 -16.94 15.08
N MET A 226 21.36 -16.30 14.13
CA MET A 226 21.97 -15.74 12.91
C MET A 226 22.37 -14.27 13.08
N LYS A 227 21.57 -13.51 13.83
CA LYS A 227 21.74 -12.06 14.00
C LYS A 227 23.13 -11.69 14.54
N GLY A 228 23.69 -12.51 15.42
CA GLY A 228 25.04 -12.34 15.96
C GLY A 228 26.15 -12.37 14.92
N LYS A 229 25.94 -13.01 13.77
CA LYS A 229 26.88 -13.14 12.65
C LYS A 229 26.64 -12.16 11.50
N LEU A 230 25.53 -11.42 11.51
CA LEU A 230 25.18 -10.46 10.49
C LEU A 230 25.36 -9.02 10.99
N THR A 231 25.60 -8.10 10.08
CA THR A 231 25.75 -6.67 10.37
C THR A 231 25.03 -5.81 9.32
N ILE A 232 24.52 -4.65 9.73
CA ILE A 232 23.96 -3.64 8.82
C ILE A 232 25.10 -2.73 8.39
N PHE A 233 25.28 -2.54 7.08
CA PHE A 233 26.29 -1.63 6.53
C PHE A 233 25.69 -0.37 5.88
N ALA A 234 24.39 -0.41 5.48
CA ALA A 234 23.72 0.75 4.89
C ALA A 234 22.22 0.78 5.19
N ARG A 235 21.59 1.95 4.98
CA ARG A 235 20.14 2.16 5.13
C ARG A 235 19.61 3.05 4.02
N SER A 236 18.35 2.84 3.66
CA SER A 236 17.61 3.76 2.79
C SER A 236 17.07 4.96 3.57
N VAL A 237 16.48 5.92 2.86
CA VAL A 237 15.59 6.92 3.45
C VAL A 237 14.37 6.25 4.12
N GLU A 238 13.76 6.95 5.10
CA GLU A 238 12.51 6.51 5.69
C GLU A 238 11.33 6.87 4.78
N ILE A 239 10.38 5.94 4.65
CA ILE A 239 9.13 6.13 3.89
C ILE A 239 7.93 5.70 4.74
N PRO A 240 6.71 6.18 4.45
CA PRO A 240 5.48 5.72 5.10
C PRO A 240 5.34 4.20 5.04
N ARG A 241 4.71 3.60 6.07
CA ARG A 241 4.63 2.13 6.18
C ARG A 241 3.66 1.51 5.19
N ASP A 242 2.51 2.16 5.02
CA ASP A 242 1.42 1.68 4.16
C ASP A 242 0.47 2.86 3.89
N LEU A 243 -0.11 2.91 2.72
CA LEU A 243 -0.95 4.03 2.28
C LEU A 243 -2.39 3.57 2.05
N ILE A 244 -3.33 4.47 2.28
CA ILE A 244 -4.71 4.33 1.84
C ILE A 244 -4.91 5.26 0.67
N LEU A 245 -5.38 4.71 -0.46
CA LEU A 245 -5.67 5.43 -1.70
C LEU A 245 -7.17 5.57 -1.88
N ALA A 246 -7.60 6.69 -2.44
CA ALA A 246 -8.97 6.96 -2.85
C ALA A 246 -9.08 6.90 -4.38
N SER A 247 -10.19 6.34 -4.88
CA SER A 247 -10.55 6.33 -6.29
C SER A 247 -10.72 7.76 -6.82
N PRO A 248 -10.31 8.06 -8.06
CA PRO A 248 -10.53 9.35 -8.69
C PRO A 248 -12.02 9.65 -8.96
N THR A 249 -12.89 8.65 -8.91
CA THR A 249 -14.34 8.82 -9.12
C THR A 249 -15.07 9.38 -7.89
N LEU A 250 -14.42 9.38 -6.71
CA LEU A 250 -14.97 10.00 -5.51
C LEU A 250 -14.90 11.53 -5.60
N SER A 251 -15.98 12.21 -5.26
CA SER A 251 -15.97 13.66 -5.14
C SER A 251 -14.99 14.11 -4.03
N GLN A 252 -14.53 15.34 -4.12
CA GLN A 252 -13.63 15.92 -3.12
C GLN A 252 -14.24 15.85 -1.69
N ASP A 253 -15.54 16.13 -1.59
CA ASP A 253 -16.27 16.05 -0.33
C ASP A 253 -16.33 14.61 0.22
N GLN A 254 -16.57 13.60 -0.63
CA GLN A 254 -16.50 12.20 -0.24
C GLN A 254 -15.09 11.79 0.23
N GLN A 255 -14.04 12.23 -0.48
CA GLN A 255 -12.66 11.95 -0.08
C GLN A 255 -12.32 12.60 1.27
N HIS A 256 -12.75 13.85 1.51
CA HIS A 256 -12.58 14.53 2.80
C HIS A 256 -13.33 13.81 3.92
N LYS A 257 -14.57 13.38 3.67
CA LYS A 257 -15.35 12.62 4.66
C LYS A 257 -14.70 11.28 5.00
N ILE A 258 -14.27 10.52 3.99
CA ILE A 258 -13.55 9.25 4.18
C ILE A 258 -12.28 9.49 5.01
N THR A 259 -11.48 10.48 4.64
CA THR A 259 -10.26 10.84 5.38
C THR A 259 -10.56 11.17 6.84
N SER A 260 -11.58 12.01 7.12
CA SER A 260 -11.98 12.34 8.47
C SER A 260 -12.38 11.10 9.30
N ILE A 261 -13.17 10.18 8.71
CA ILE A 261 -13.54 8.92 9.36
C ILE A 261 -12.29 8.09 9.69
N LEU A 262 -11.37 7.95 8.73
CA LEU A 262 -10.14 7.17 8.89
C LEU A 262 -9.25 7.73 10.01
N LEU A 263 -9.07 9.04 10.07
CA LEU A 263 -8.24 9.71 11.08
C LEU A 263 -8.85 9.63 12.48
N GLY A 264 -10.19 9.55 12.59
CA GLY A 264 -10.90 9.44 13.86
C GLY A 264 -11.11 8.00 14.35
N MET A 265 -10.74 6.96 13.58
CA MET A 265 -11.06 5.56 13.94
C MET A 265 -10.53 5.13 15.30
N GLU A 266 -9.33 5.56 15.66
CA GLU A 266 -8.68 5.12 16.91
C GLU A 266 -9.36 5.68 18.18
N THR A 267 -10.15 6.74 18.07
CA THR A 267 -10.78 7.41 19.21
C THR A 267 -12.04 6.71 19.70
N SER A 268 -12.64 5.80 18.90
CA SER A 268 -13.79 5.00 19.31
C SER A 268 -13.39 3.54 19.56
N GLN A 269 -14.06 2.90 20.52
CA GLN A 269 -13.83 1.50 20.83
C GLN A 269 -14.05 0.59 19.60
N GLN A 270 -15.13 0.83 18.85
CA GLN A 270 -15.44 0.06 17.64
C GLN A 270 -14.41 0.27 16.54
N GLY A 271 -13.97 1.52 16.31
CA GLY A 271 -12.94 1.84 15.33
C GLY A 271 -11.57 1.24 15.70
N ALA A 272 -11.17 1.32 16.97
CA ALA A 272 -9.92 0.72 17.45
C ALA A 272 -9.92 -0.81 17.29
N LEU A 273 -11.04 -1.50 17.55
CA LEU A 273 -11.19 -2.94 17.32
C LEU A 273 -11.10 -3.28 15.82
N ALA A 274 -11.74 -2.49 14.95
CA ALA A 274 -11.69 -2.66 13.51
C ALA A 274 -10.26 -2.50 12.98
N LEU A 275 -9.52 -1.50 13.45
CA LEU A 275 -8.10 -1.29 13.12
C LEU A 275 -7.22 -2.46 13.59
N LYS A 276 -7.44 -2.98 14.79
CA LYS A 276 -6.70 -4.14 15.31
C LYS A 276 -6.89 -5.38 14.44
N GLN A 277 -8.12 -5.65 13.99
CA GLN A 277 -8.41 -6.75 13.06
C GLN A 277 -7.82 -6.51 11.69
N PHE A 278 -7.77 -5.26 11.22
CA PHE A 278 -7.16 -4.85 9.98
C PHE A 278 -5.61 -4.88 10.07
N GLN A 279 -5.07 -6.11 10.12
CA GLN A 279 -3.62 -6.38 10.14
C GLN A 279 -2.86 -5.69 11.28
N ASN A 280 -3.44 -5.63 12.47
CA ASN A 280 -2.82 -4.97 13.61
C ASN A 280 -2.46 -3.49 13.32
N THR A 281 -3.34 -2.80 12.63
CA THR A 281 -3.20 -1.35 12.40
C THR A 281 -3.36 -0.62 13.73
N LYS A 282 -2.37 0.18 14.11
CA LYS A 282 -2.44 0.94 15.37
C LYS A 282 -3.35 2.15 15.22
N LYS A 283 -3.14 2.92 14.15
CA LYS A 283 -3.93 4.10 13.79
C LYS A 283 -3.73 4.48 12.32
N ILE A 284 -4.49 5.45 11.87
CA ILE A 284 -4.37 6.08 10.55
C ILE A 284 -4.12 7.57 10.76
N THR A 285 -3.17 8.15 10.04
CA THR A 285 -2.79 9.56 10.15
C THR A 285 -2.75 10.23 8.78
N ALA A 286 -2.84 11.57 8.77
CA ALA A 286 -2.65 12.34 7.55
C ALA A 286 -1.21 12.19 7.01
N LEU A 287 -1.04 12.44 5.70
CA LEU A 287 0.27 12.63 5.10
C LEU A 287 0.85 13.96 5.57
N THR A 288 2.06 13.92 6.14
CA THR A 288 2.81 15.13 6.45
C THR A 288 3.61 15.61 5.23
N PRO A 289 4.00 16.89 5.16
CA PRO A 289 4.88 17.37 4.09
C PRO A 289 6.18 16.56 3.96
N GLU A 290 6.80 16.19 5.07
CA GLU A 290 8.01 15.34 5.10
C GLU A 290 7.77 13.97 4.44
N MET A 291 6.65 13.33 4.77
CA MET A 291 6.30 12.02 4.22
C MET A 291 5.91 12.11 2.74
N SER A 292 5.27 13.19 2.35
CA SER A 292 4.98 13.47 0.93
C SER A 292 6.28 13.67 0.14
N ALA A 293 7.26 14.35 0.70
CA ALA A 293 8.59 14.51 0.09
C ALA A 293 9.32 13.16 -0.07
N SER A 294 9.28 12.29 0.97
CA SER A 294 9.87 10.93 0.87
C SER A 294 9.19 10.10 -0.22
N LEU A 295 7.85 10.18 -0.36
CA LEU A 295 7.11 9.51 -1.41
C LEU A 295 7.45 10.08 -2.80
N ASN A 296 7.67 11.40 -2.91
CA ASN A 296 8.10 12.01 -4.16
C ASN A 296 9.47 11.49 -4.61
N THR A 297 10.40 11.30 -3.70
CA THR A 297 11.70 10.66 -4.02
C THR A 297 11.49 9.27 -4.63
N VAL A 298 10.61 8.45 -4.04
CA VAL A 298 10.27 7.14 -4.60
C VAL A 298 9.61 7.29 -5.97
N ARG A 299 8.64 8.18 -6.10
CA ARG A 299 7.87 8.41 -7.35
C ARG A 299 8.77 8.84 -8.51
N THR A 300 9.69 9.77 -8.26
CA THR A 300 10.60 10.28 -9.30
C THR A 300 11.71 9.29 -9.67
N SER A 301 12.04 8.34 -8.80
CA SER A 301 13.10 7.36 -9.05
C SER A 301 12.59 6.03 -9.61
N ILE A 302 11.28 5.82 -9.70
CA ILE A 302 10.68 4.57 -10.20
C ILE A 302 11.15 4.22 -11.63
N HIS A 303 11.33 5.22 -12.49
CA HIS A 303 11.76 5.03 -13.86
C HIS A 303 13.23 4.57 -13.98
N LEU A 304 14.04 4.71 -12.92
CA LEU A 304 15.43 4.23 -12.89
C LEU A 304 15.51 2.72 -12.71
N LEU A 305 14.45 2.08 -12.24
CA LEU A 305 14.45 0.64 -11.98
C LEU A 305 14.63 -0.14 -13.29
N PRO A 306 15.49 -1.17 -13.29
CA PRO A 306 15.64 -2.04 -14.44
C PRO A 306 14.30 -2.60 -14.87
N LYS A 307 13.98 -2.49 -16.16
CA LYS A 307 12.86 -3.23 -16.74
C LYS A 307 13.30 -4.69 -16.79
N VAL A 308 12.73 -5.48 -15.93
CA VAL A 308 12.95 -6.93 -15.90
C VAL A 308 11.68 -7.52 -16.51
N ASP A 309 11.81 -8.02 -17.74
CA ASP A 309 10.76 -8.67 -18.51
C ASP A 309 10.28 -9.97 -17.85
#